data_b455f17e5fb328e423528ee2cd57e699
#
_entry.id   b455f17e5fb328e423528ee2cd57e699
#
_cell.length_a   1.000
_cell.length_b   1.000
_cell.length_c   1.000
_cell.angle_alpha   90.00
_cell.angle_beta   90.00
_cell.angle_gamma   90.00
#
_symmetry.space_group_name_H-M   'P 1'
#
loop_
_entity.id
_entity.type
_entity.pdbx_description
1 polymer ?
#
loop_
_entity_poly.entity_id
_entity_poly.type
_entity_poly.pdbx_seq_one_letter_code
_entity_poly.pdbx_strand_id
1 'polypeptide(L)'
;MTRTVHDPNTDGLDDDLIGRLGPRIEPRPVGGRATGFDPAQRVAMAEAVLRAMSMTGPFARLVMLTGHGSTTVNNPHASGLDCGACGGHTGEANARVAAAILNDPDVRVALRQRGIDIPDDTVFLGCLHDTTTDVIRLFDIEQLPASHADDLRRLRALLAKATSLTRLERAALLGIARGAATEQQVVTRSRDWAQVRPEWGLAGNASFIAAPRARTRGIDLGGRSFLHDYDWQQDKDFGTLQLIMTAPMVVASWINLQYYGSTVNNAAFGAGNKVLHNVVGTLGVLEGNAGDLKVGLPWQSVHDGSRFVHEPLRLTVLIEAPLEAINGVIAKNDIVRELVDHHWLHLYAISPQGRVSHAYRGHLLWQQLEERSEP
;
A
#
# COMPACT_ATOMS: atom_id res chain seq x y z
N MET A 1 26.28 -6.78 23.18
CA MET A 1 25.02 -7.08 23.92
C MET A 1 23.86 -6.68 23.02
N THR A 2 23.51 -7.53 22.09
CA THR A 2 22.33 -7.36 21.24
C THR A 2 21.21 -8.18 21.82
N ARG A 3 20.52 -7.66 22.77
CA ARG A 3 19.31 -8.28 23.22
C ARG A 3 18.16 -7.74 22.41
N THR A 4 17.69 -8.56 21.55
CA THR A 4 16.40 -8.58 20.91
C THR A 4 15.36 -7.84 21.72
N VAL A 5 15.04 -6.63 21.31
CA VAL A 5 13.74 -6.06 21.67
C VAL A 5 12.73 -6.91 20.90
N HIS A 6 11.83 -7.53 21.64
CA HIS A 6 10.75 -8.35 21.10
C HIS A 6 10.03 -7.54 20.01
N ASP A 7 9.98 -8.09 18.81
CA ASP A 7 9.13 -7.53 17.76
C ASP A 7 7.68 -7.84 18.13
N PRO A 8 6.86 -6.86 18.50
CA PRO A 8 5.48 -7.11 18.89
C PRO A 8 4.62 -7.67 17.76
N ASN A 9 5.12 -7.66 16.53
CA ASN A 9 4.38 -8.15 15.36
C ASN A 9 4.48 -9.65 15.13
N THR A 10 5.33 -10.35 15.87
CA THR A 10 5.55 -11.80 15.65
C THR A 10 4.74 -12.70 16.56
N ASP A 11 3.95 -12.19 17.50
CA ASP A 11 3.21 -12.97 18.51
C ASP A 11 4.06 -14.08 19.16
N GLY A 12 5.38 -13.89 19.17
CA GLY A 12 6.34 -14.86 19.68
C GLY A 12 6.53 -16.11 18.81
N LEU A 13 5.99 -16.12 17.58
CA LEU A 13 6.22 -17.19 16.62
C LEU A 13 7.56 -16.99 15.91
N ASP A 14 8.30 -18.07 15.75
CA ASP A 14 9.52 -18.15 14.95
C ASP A 14 9.21 -17.92 13.47
N ASP A 15 10.05 -17.14 12.79
CA ASP A 15 9.95 -16.87 11.36
C ASP A 15 9.88 -18.14 10.50
N ASP A 16 10.62 -19.19 10.89
CA ASP A 16 10.56 -20.51 10.23
C ASP A 16 9.20 -21.17 10.43
N LEU A 17 8.60 -21.02 11.60
CA LEU A 17 7.28 -21.56 11.88
C LEU A 17 6.20 -20.84 11.11
N ILE A 18 6.25 -19.49 11.06
CA ILE A 18 5.35 -18.67 10.26
C ILE A 18 5.45 -19.05 8.77
N GLY A 19 6.66 -19.25 8.26
CA GLY A 19 6.89 -19.68 6.87
C GLY A 19 6.26 -21.04 6.56
N ARG A 20 6.23 -21.96 7.51
CA ARG A 20 5.66 -23.32 7.34
C ARG A 20 4.16 -23.40 7.61
N LEU A 21 3.58 -22.45 8.34
CA LEU A 21 2.15 -22.41 8.62
C LEU A 21 1.43 -21.67 7.47
N GLY A 22 1.09 -22.40 6.42
CA GLY A 22 0.28 -21.86 5.31
C GLY A 22 -1.14 -21.50 5.74
N PRO A 23 -1.84 -20.62 4.99
CA PRO A 23 -3.23 -20.30 5.25
C PRO A 23 -4.13 -21.54 5.06
N ARG A 24 -5.10 -21.68 5.94
CA ARG A 24 -6.18 -22.69 5.79
C ARG A 24 -7.46 -21.98 5.46
N ILE A 25 -7.93 -22.17 4.21
CA ILE A 25 -9.07 -21.42 3.67
C ILE A 25 -10.40 -22.16 3.82
N GLU A 26 -10.39 -23.45 4.22
CA GLU A 26 -11.62 -24.24 4.42
C GLU A 26 -12.37 -23.79 5.68
N PRO A 27 -13.73 -23.83 5.62
CA PRO A 27 -14.56 -23.50 6.78
C PRO A 27 -14.27 -24.41 7.96
N ARG A 28 -13.99 -23.83 9.13
CA ARG A 28 -13.81 -24.56 10.36
C ARG A 28 -14.03 -23.67 11.58
N PRO A 29 -14.45 -24.22 12.72
CA PRO A 29 -14.47 -23.48 13.97
C PRO A 29 -13.09 -23.43 14.60
N VAL A 30 -12.65 -22.24 15.05
CA VAL A 30 -11.44 -22.05 15.84
C VAL A 30 -11.78 -21.14 17.00
N GLY A 31 -11.54 -21.60 18.24
CA GLY A 31 -11.82 -20.81 19.43
C GLY A 31 -13.29 -20.35 19.54
N GLY A 32 -14.25 -21.16 19.06
CA GLY A 32 -15.67 -20.81 19.06
C GLY A 32 -16.11 -19.83 17.93
N ARG A 33 -15.19 -19.44 17.05
CA ARG A 33 -15.48 -18.55 15.91
C ARG A 33 -15.45 -19.35 14.60
N ALA A 34 -16.37 -19.06 13.69
CA ALA A 34 -16.31 -19.56 12.32
C ALA A 34 -15.13 -18.90 11.60
N THR A 35 -14.29 -19.72 10.97
CA THR A 35 -13.13 -19.27 10.17
C THR A 35 -13.14 -19.96 8.82
N GLY A 36 -12.34 -19.46 7.87
CA GLY A 36 -12.30 -19.94 6.49
C GLY A 36 -13.47 -19.43 5.66
N PHE A 37 -13.55 -19.90 4.43
CA PHE A 37 -14.52 -19.44 3.42
C PHE A 37 -15.14 -20.64 2.73
N ASP A 38 -16.45 -20.61 2.54
CA ASP A 38 -17.12 -21.60 1.71
C ASP A 38 -16.72 -21.45 0.21
N PRO A 39 -16.98 -22.46 -0.64
CA PRO A 39 -16.61 -22.41 -2.04
C PRO A 39 -17.15 -21.20 -2.79
N ALA A 40 -18.39 -20.79 -2.53
CA ALA A 40 -19.02 -19.65 -3.20
C ALA A 40 -18.36 -18.32 -2.79
N GLN A 41 -18.04 -18.16 -1.50
CA GLN A 41 -17.28 -17.02 -0.98
C GLN A 41 -15.88 -16.93 -1.60
N ARG A 42 -15.15 -18.06 -1.72
CA ARG A 42 -13.83 -18.08 -2.35
C ARG A 42 -13.88 -17.59 -3.80
N VAL A 43 -14.83 -18.06 -4.59
CA VAL A 43 -15.01 -17.63 -5.98
C VAL A 43 -15.35 -16.14 -6.06
N ALA A 44 -16.29 -15.67 -5.23
CA ALA A 44 -16.69 -14.26 -5.21
C ALA A 44 -15.52 -13.33 -4.81
N MET A 45 -14.74 -13.72 -3.80
CA MET A 45 -13.55 -12.97 -3.37
C MET A 45 -12.48 -12.95 -4.46
N ALA A 46 -12.18 -14.09 -5.09
CA ALA A 46 -11.20 -14.18 -6.17
C ALA A 46 -11.57 -13.27 -7.35
N GLU A 47 -12.83 -13.32 -7.81
CA GLU A 47 -13.31 -12.46 -8.87
C GLU A 47 -13.22 -10.98 -8.49
N ALA A 48 -13.69 -10.62 -7.31
CA ALA A 48 -13.69 -9.23 -6.84
C ALA A 48 -12.26 -8.66 -6.76
N VAL A 49 -11.32 -9.43 -6.22
CA VAL A 49 -9.91 -9.00 -6.09
C VAL A 49 -9.27 -8.84 -7.46
N LEU A 50 -9.43 -9.81 -8.37
CA LEU A 50 -8.83 -9.73 -9.70
C LEU A 50 -9.40 -8.57 -10.52
N ARG A 51 -10.71 -8.33 -10.48
CA ARG A 51 -11.33 -7.19 -11.16
C ARG A 51 -10.91 -5.85 -10.54
N ALA A 52 -10.89 -5.77 -9.22
CA ALA A 52 -10.46 -4.55 -8.51
C ALA A 52 -9.02 -4.16 -8.85
N MET A 53 -8.14 -5.13 -9.09
CA MET A 53 -6.74 -4.90 -9.51
C MET A 53 -6.59 -4.76 -11.04
N SER A 54 -7.67 -4.81 -11.83
CA SER A 54 -7.64 -4.90 -13.30
C SER A 54 -6.76 -6.07 -13.82
N MET A 55 -6.65 -7.13 -13.04
CA MET A 55 -5.83 -8.31 -13.31
C MET A 55 -6.71 -9.47 -13.83
N THR A 56 -7.30 -9.28 -14.99
CA THR A 56 -8.20 -10.29 -15.59
C THR A 56 -7.53 -11.13 -16.69
N GLY A 57 -6.27 -10.88 -17.01
CA GLY A 57 -5.40 -11.58 -17.97
C GLY A 57 -4.61 -10.62 -18.87
N PRO A 58 -3.60 -11.09 -19.57
CA PRO A 58 -2.95 -12.39 -19.44
C PRO A 58 -2.14 -12.54 -18.14
N PHE A 59 -2.03 -13.77 -17.64
CA PHE A 59 -1.27 -14.07 -16.42
C PHE A 59 0.13 -14.58 -16.73
N ALA A 60 1.11 -14.18 -15.93
CA ALA A 60 2.45 -14.75 -15.93
C ALA A 60 2.46 -16.09 -15.18
N ARG A 61 3.50 -16.92 -15.40
CA ARG A 61 3.68 -18.19 -14.67
C ARG A 61 3.81 -18.01 -13.15
N LEU A 62 4.47 -16.94 -12.69
CA LEU A 62 4.49 -16.53 -11.29
C LEU A 62 3.85 -15.16 -11.15
N VAL A 63 2.86 -15.04 -10.28
CA VAL A 63 2.18 -13.80 -9.93
C VAL A 63 2.35 -13.52 -8.44
N MET A 64 2.98 -12.40 -8.10
CA MET A 64 3.20 -11.99 -6.72
C MET A 64 2.02 -11.15 -6.21
N LEU A 65 1.39 -11.58 -5.13
CA LEU A 65 0.45 -10.78 -4.35
C LEU A 65 1.21 -10.26 -3.13
N THR A 66 1.59 -8.99 -3.18
CA THR A 66 2.51 -8.44 -2.20
C THR A 66 1.77 -7.50 -1.25
N GLY A 67 1.63 -7.93 0.01
CA GLY A 67 1.28 -7.04 1.11
C GLY A 67 2.49 -6.21 1.54
N HIS A 68 2.28 -5.22 2.40
CA HIS A 68 3.37 -4.46 3.00
C HIS A 68 3.34 -4.53 4.52
N GLY A 69 4.50 -4.30 5.12
CA GLY A 69 4.72 -4.17 6.55
C GLY A 69 6.03 -3.45 6.78
N SER A 70 6.44 -3.31 8.01
CA SER A 70 7.66 -2.59 8.36
C SER A 70 8.40 -3.24 9.54
N THR A 71 9.70 -3.13 9.53
CA THR A 71 10.56 -3.46 10.68
C THR A 71 11.02 -2.17 11.34
N THR A 72 10.58 -1.92 12.56
CA THR A 72 10.98 -0.76 13.36
C THR A 72 11.14 -1.15 14.81
N VAL A 73 11.96 -0.40 15.55
CA VAL A 73 12.12 -0.54 17.00
C VAL A 73 11.68 0.75 17.69
N ASN A 74 11.20 0.63 18.94
CA ASN A 74 10.70 1.77 19.73
C ASN A 74 9.75 2.67 18.92
N ASN A 75 8.76 2.07 18.31
CA ASN A 75 7.77 2.78 17.53
C ASN A 75 6.35 2.54 18.05
N PRO A 76 5.87 3.37 18.99
CA PRO A 76 4.50 3.25 19.51
C PRO A 76 3.40 3.41 18.45
N HIS A 77 3.74 4.03 17.32
CA HIS A 77 2.85 4.20 16.17
C HIS A 77 3.16 3.20 15.04
N ALA A 78 3.69 2.01 15.35
CA ALA A 78 4.04 0.99 14.35
C ALA A 78 2.89 0.68 13.37
N SER A 79 1.66 0.61 13.88
CA SER A 79 0.47 0.39 13.06
C SER A 79 0.27 1.43 11.94
N GLY A 80 0.84 2.63 12.08
CA GLY A 80 0.83 3.65 11.01
C GLY A 80 1.81 3.37 9.87
N LEU A 81 2.74 2.41 10.04
CA LEU A 81 3.67 1.95 9.00
C LEU A 81 3.19 0.68 8.31
N ASP A 82 2.37 -0.10 9.00
CA ASP A 82 1.76 -1.31 8.48
C ASP A 82 0.52 -1.00 7.62
N CYS A 83 -0.17 -2.03 7.15
CA CYS A 83 -1.29 -1.87 6.23
C CYS A 83 -2.53 -1.32 6.94
N GLY A 84 -2.97 -0.10 6.60
CA GLY A 84 -4.19 0.49 7.15
C GLY A 84 -5.44 -0.33 6.82
N ALA A 85 -5.52 -0.92 5.64
CA ALA A 85 -6.61 -1.82 5.25
C ALA A 85 -6.61 -3.14 6.04
N CYS A 86 -5.46 -3.53 6.61
CA CYS A 86 -5.31 -4.70 7.47
C CYS A 86 -5.47 -4.36 8.97
N GLY A 87 -6.06 -3.20 9.30
CA GLY A 87 -6.28 -2.78 10.68
C GLY A 87 -4.99 -2.44 11.44
N GLY A 88 -3.95 -1.99 10.74
CA GLY A 88 -2.65 -1.66 11.33
C GLY A 88 -1.74 -2.88 11.55
N HIS A 89 -2.05 -4.01 10.91
CA HIS A 89 -1.20 -5.20 10.83
C HIS A 89 -0.50 -5.29 9.49
N THR A 90 0.47 -6.19 9.36
CA THR A 90 1.11 -6.44 8.06
C THR A 90 0.13 -7.02 7.05
N GLY A 91 0.36 -6.76 5.76
CA GLY A 91 -0.45 -7.29 4.67
C GLY A 91 -0.20 -8.78 4.36
N GLU A 92 0.66 -9.48 5.13
CA GLU A 92 1.07 -10.87 4.89
C GLU A 92 -0.12 -11.82 4.83
N ALA A 93 -0.96 -11.81 5.88
CA ALA A 93 -2.07 -12.75 6.00
C ALA A 93 -3.02 -12.66 4.81
N ASN A 94 -3.38 -11.44 4.40
CA ASN A 94 -4.27 -11.20 3.26
C ASN A 94 -3.63 -11.63 1.93
N ALA A 95 -2.34 -11.34 1.72
CA ALA A 95 -1.61 -11.74 0.53
C ALA A 95 -1.54 -13.27 0.39
N ARG A 96 -1.24 -13.98 1.49
CA ARG A 96 -1.17 -15.46 1.51
C ARG A 96 -2.54 -16.10 1.30
N VAL A 97 -3.58 -15.60 1.97
CA VAL A 97 -4.96 -16.09 1.79
C VAL A 97 -5.44 -15.88 0.37
N ALA A 98 -5.22 -14.70 -0.21
CA ALA A 98 -5.58 -14.43 -1.60
C ALA A 98 -4.85 -15.36 -2.57
N ALA A 99 -3.55 -15.60 -2.37
CA ALA A 99 -2.78 -16.54 -3.17
C ALA A 99 -3.33 -17.97 -3.06
N ALA A 100 -3.66 -18.43 -1.85
CA ALA A 100 -4.23 -19.76 -1.64
C ALA A 100 -5.58 -19.92 -2.37
N ILE A 101 -6.46 -18.91 -2.28
CA ILE A 101 -7.76 -18.92 -2.99
C ILE A 101 -7.57 -18.93 -4.51
N LEU A 102 -6.64 -18.14 -5.06
CA LEU A 102 -6.40 -18.07 -6.51
C LEU A 102 -5.65 -19.28 -7.06
N ASN A 103 -5.01 -20.06 -6.20
CA ASN A 103 -4.40 -21.34 -6.56
C ASN A 103 -5.36 -22.53 -6.44
N ASP A 104 -6.55 -22.34 -5.86
CA ASP A 104 -7.57 -23.40 -5.73
C ASP A 104 -8.12 -23.78 -7.12
N PRO A 105 -8.01 -25.07 -7.54
CA PRO A 105 -8.49 -25.51 -8.85
C PRO A 105 -9.99 -25.27 -9.07
N ASP A 106 -10.82 -25.45 -8.04
CA ASP A 106 -12.27 -25.28 -8.16
C ASP A 106 -12.63 -23.81 -8.35
N VAL A 107 -11.91 -22.91 -7.69
CA VAL A 107 -12.03 -21.46 -7.91
C VAL A 107 -11.66 -21.09 -9.35
N ARG A 108 -10.58 -21.64 -9.91
CA ARG A 108 -10.18 -21.37 -11.30
C ARG A 108 -11.21 -21.84 -12.32
N VAL A 109 -11.79 -23.02 -12.11
CA VAL A 109 -12.88 -23.51 -12.97
C VAL A 109 -14.06 -22.56 -12.96
N ALA A 110 -14.46 -22.07 -11.78
CA ALA A 110 -15.56 -21.13 -11.67
C ALA A 110 -15.24 -19.74 -12.26
N LEU A 111 -14.01 -19.25 -12.09
CA LEU A 111 -13.54 -17.97 -12.68
C LEU A 111 -13.55 -18.01 -14.21
N ARG A 112 -13.16 -19.14 -14.82
CA ARG A 112 -13.19 -19.33 -16.28
C ARG A 112 -14.61 -19.14 -16.83
N GLN A 113 -15.63 -19.64 -16.12
CA GLN A 113 -17.04 -19.43 -16.47
C GLN A 113 -17.49 -17.96 -16.36
N ARG A 114 -16.74 -17.16 -15.62
CA ARG A 114 -16.97 -15.71 -15.43
C ARG A 114 -16.07 -14.84 -16.31
N GLY A 115 -15.36 -15.44 -17.27
CA GLY A 115 -14.51 -14.75 -18.24
C GLY A 115 -13.10 -14.41 -17.72
N ILE A 116 -12.67 -15.01 -16.61
CA ILE A 116 -11.28 -14.88 -16.13
C ILE A 116 -10.62 -16.25 -16.24
N ASP A 117 -9.77 -16.41 -17.25
CA ASP A 117 -9.05 -17.66 -17.51
C ASP A 117 -7.62 -17.58 -16.96
N ILE A 118 -7.37 -18.29 -15.87
CA ILE A 118 -6.04 -18.40 -15.25
C ILE A 118 -5.40 -19.68 -15.80
N PRO A 119 -4.25 -19.60 -16.51
CA PRO A 119 -3.53 -20.78 -17.00
C PRO A 119 -3.19 -21.77 -15.88
N ASP A 120 -3.21 -23.06 -16.19
CA ASP A 120 -2.94 -24.12 -15.21
C ASP A 120 -1.50 -24.06 -14.65
N ASP A 121 -0.56 -23.48 -15.41
CA ASP A 121 0.82 -23.27 -15.00
C ASP A 121 1.08 -21.91 -14.35
N THR A 122 0.04 -21.12 -14.07
CA THR A 122 0.17 -19.91 -13.27
C THR A 122 0.12 -20.25 -11.79
N VAL A 123 1.08 -19.74 -11.00
CA VAL A 123 1.08 -19.84 -9.54
C VAL A 123 1.08 -18.46 -8.93
N PHE A 124 0.14 -18.21 -8.02
CA PHE A 124 0.11 -17.01 -7.19
C PHE A 124 0.95 -17.23 -5.93
N LEU A 125 1.81 -16.28 -5.62
CA LEU A 125 2.66 -16.27 -4.42
C LEU A 125 2.21 -15.16 -3.47
N GLY A 126 1.94 -15.51 -2.21
CA GLY A 126 1.82 -14.53 -1.14
C GLY A 126 3.19 -13.97 -0.78
N CYS A 127 3.30 -12.65 -0.72
CA CYS A 127 4.56 -11.96 -0.46
C CYS A 127 4.36 -10.82 0.55
N LEU A 128 5.44 -10.41 1.20
CA LEU A 128 5.47 -9.22 2.05
C LEU A 128 6.66 -8.34 1.68
N HIS A 129 6.39 -7.07 1.41
CA HIS A 129 7.41 -6.04 1.29
C HIS A 129 7.62 -5.37 2.65
N ASP A 130 8.79 -5.57 3.24
CA ASP A 130 9.23 -4.80 4.40
C ASP A 130 9.73 -3.42 3.92
N THR A 131 8.93 -2.39 4.15
CA THR A 131 9.14 -1.04 3.61
C THR A 131 10.32 -0.30 4.25
N THR A 132 10.85 -0.78 5.36
CA THR A 132 12.01 -0.18 6.03
C THR A 132 13.33 -0.80 5.62
N THR A 133 13.33 -2.06 5.23
CA THR A 133 14.52 -2.80 4.78
C THR A 133 14.53 -3.11 3.30
N ASP A 134 13.41 -2.92 2.59
CA ASP A 134 13.16 -3.31 1.19
C ASP A 134 13.32 -4.78 0.88
N VAL A 135 13.26 -5.63 1.88
CA VAL A 135 13.22 -7.07 1.68
C VAL A 135 11.83 -7.48 1.25
N ILE A 136 11.74 -8.29 0.20
CA ILE A 136 10.48 -8.97 -0.17
C ILE A 136 10.59 -10.43 0.26
N ARG A 137 9.73 -10.82 1.20
CA ARG A 137 9.60 -12.20 1.65
C ARG A 137 8.59 -12.92 0.76
N LEU A 138 8.94 -14.14 0.36
CA LEU A 138 8.07 -15.06 -0.39
C LEU A 138 7.60 -16.14 0.56
N PHE A 139 6.30 -16.41 0.61
CA PHE A 139 5.71 -17.42 1.49
C PHE A 139 5.22 -18.64 0.70
N ASP A 140 5.06 -19.75 1.39
CA ASP A 140 4.46 -20.99 0.89
C ASP A 140 5.15 -21.55 -0.37
N ILE A 141 6.44 -21.24 -0.55
CA ILE A 141 7.23 -21.62 -1.73
C ILE A 141 7.50 -23.12 -1.83
N GLU A 142 7.36 -23.87 -0.73
CA GLU A 142 7.46 -25.31 -0.71
C GLU A 142 6.33 -25.99 -1.48
N GLN A 143 5.24 -25.28 -1.73
CA GLN A 143 4.09 -25.75 -2.50
C GLN A 143 4.26 -25.52 -4.01
N LEU A 144 5.32 -24.82 -4.45
CA LEU A 144 5.56 -24.58 -5.86
C LEU A 144 5.86 -25.91 -6.59
N PRO A 145 5.25 -26.12 -7.78
CA PRO A 145 5.63 -27.23 -8.63
C PRO A 145 7.11 -27.19 -9.04
N ALA A 146 7.75 -28.34 -9.15
CA ALA A 146 9.17 -28.43 -9.56
C ALA A 146 9.45 -27.73 -10.90
N SER A 147 8.46 -27.67 -11.79
CA SER A 147 8.53 -26.95 -13.07
C SER A 147 8.77 -25.45 -12.97
N HIS A 148 8.57 -24.85 -11.76
CA HIS A 148 8.77 -23.42 -11.49
C HIS A 148 10.09 -23.11 -10.76
N ALA A 149 10.96 -24.10 -10.56
CA ALA A 149 12.21 -23.92 -9.83
C ALA A 149 13.12 -22.84 -10.46
N ASP A 150 13.18 -22.79 -11.79
CA ASP A 150 13.97 -21.82 -12.52
C ASP A 150 13.36 -20.41 -12.45
N ASP A 151 12.04 -20.32 -12.55
CA ASP A 151 11.30 -19.07 -12.43
C ASP A 151 11.49 -18.48 -11.02
N LEU A 152 11.41 -19.30 -9.97
CA LEU A 152 11.66 -18.88 -8.59
C LEU A 152 13.10 -18.38 -8.39
N ARG A 153 14.08 -19.08 -8.97
CA ARG A 153 15.49 -18.67 -8.90
C ARG A 153 15.70 -17.30 -9.53
N ARG A 154 15.14 -17.09 -10.73
CA ARG A 154 15.20 -15.80 -11.43
C ARG A 154 14.48 -14.70 -10.64
N LEU A 155 13.30 -15.00 -10.09
CA LEU A 155 12.55 -14.06 -9.25
C LEU A 155 13.37 -13.60 -8.05
N ARG A 156 13.96 -14.54 -7.29
CA ARG A 156 14.81 -14.21 -6.14
C ARG A 156 15.99 -13.33 -6.53
N ALA A 157 16.66 -13.60 -7.64
CA ALA A 157 17.76 -12.78 -8.13
C ALA A 157 17.32 -11.36 -8.50
N LEU A 158 16.15 -11.22 -9.15
CA LEU A 158 15.57 -9.91 -9.48
C LEU A 158 15.17 -9.13 -8.23
N LEU A 159 14.55 -9.77 -7.25
CA LEU A 159 14.15 -9.14 -5.98
C LEU A 159 15.38 -8.69 -5.19
N ALA A 160 16.43 -9.51 -5.10
CA ALA A 160 17.67 -9.12 -4.43
C ALA A 160 18.31 -7.89 -5.09
N LYS A 161 18.33 -7.84 -6.42
CA LYS A 161 18.82 -6.68 -7.17
C LYS A 161 17.94 -5.44 -6.96
N ALA A 162 16.62 -5.60 -6.97
CA ALA A 162 15.69 -4.50 -6.71
C ALA A 162 15.88 -3.94 -5.30
N THR A 163 15.98 -4.81 -4.29
CA THR A 163 16.28 -4.43 -2.89
C THR A 163 17.56 -3.60 -2.79
N SER A 164 18.65 -4.05 -3.41
CA SER A 164 19.93 -3.32 -3.42
C SER A 164 19.78 -1.94 -4.06
N LEU A 165 19.18 -1.86 -5.24
CA LEU A 165 19.00 -0.58 -5.95
C LEU A 165 18.12 0.39 -5.16
N THR A 166 17.01 -0.08 -4.59
CA THR A 166 16.10 0.75 -3.77
C THR A 166 16.80 1.31 -2.54
N ARG A 167 17.61 0.49 -1.85
CA ARG A 167 18.43 0.97 -0.71
C ARG A 167 19.42 2.05 -1.12
N LEU A 168 20.09 1.89 -2.27
CA LEU A 168 21.02 2.89 -2.80
C LEU A 168 20.33 4.21 -3.16
N GLU A 169 19.12 4.15 -3.74
CA GLU A 169 18.33 5.34 -4.05
C GLU A 169 17.90 6.06 -2.77
N ARG A 170 17.38 5.34 -1.79
CA ARG A 170 16.93 5.92 -0.52
C ARG A 170 18.04 6.44 0.36
N ALA A 171 19.23 5.87 0.29
CA ALA A 171 20.36 6.26 1.11
C ALA A 171 20.63 7.78 1.03
N ALA A 172 20.52 8.37 -0.15
CA ALA A 172 20.73 9.81 -0.35
C ALA A 172 19.66 10.63 0.42
N LEU A 173 18.40 10.22 0.37
CA LEU A 173 17.31 10.88 1.11
C LEU A 173 17.47 10.75 2.62
N LEU A 174 18.10 9.68 3.08
CA LEU A 174 18.37 9.41 4.49
C LEU A 174 19.67 10.08 5.00
N GLY A 175 20.37 10.83 4.15
CA GLY A 175 21.66 11.44 4.49
C GLY A 175 22.80 10.44 4.65
N ILE A 176 22.66 9.24 4.06
CA ILE A 176 23.69 8.19 4.09
C ILE A 176 24.61 8.38 2.87
N ALA A 177 25.91 8.55 3.11
CA ALA A 177 26.87 8.66 2.03
C ALA A 177 27.01 7.35 1.23
N ARG A 178 27.19 7.47 -0.08
CA ARG A 178 27.42 6.29 -0.93
C ARG A 178 28.79 5.66 -0.63
N GLY A 179 28.81 4.36 -0.44
CA GLY A 179 30.01 3.59 -0.17
C GLY A 179 29.71 2.10 0.00
N ALA A 180 30.71 1.30 0.30
CA ALA A 180 30.58 -0.15 0.45
C ALA A 180 29.59 -0.57 1.57
N ALA A 181 29.38 0.27 2.58
CA ALA A 181 28.48 0.00 3.70
C ALA A 181 27.07 0.60 3.55
N THR A 182 26.75 1.23 2.42
CA THR A 182 25.50 1.99 2.24
C THR A 182 24.27 1.15 2.52
N GLU A 183 24.16 -0.03 1.93
CA GLU A 183 23.01 -0.92 2.13
C GLU A 183 22.88 -1.37 3.57
N GLN A 184 24.01 -1.73 4.20
CA GLN A 184 24.03 -2.13 5.60
C GLN A 184 23.62 -0.98 6.54
N GLN A 185 23.99 0.25 6.23
CA GLN A 185 23.59 1.43 7.00
C GLN A 185 22.09 1.67 6.91
N VAL A 186 21.48 1.49 5.73
CA VAL A 186 20.01 1.56 5.57
C VAL A 186 19.32 0.51 6.44
N VAL A 187 19.80 -0.73 6.42
CA VAL A 187 19.25 -1.81 7.27
C VAL A 187 19.46 -1.53 8.76
N THR A 188 20.66 -1.03 9.14
CA THR A 188 20.94 -0.68 10.54
C THR A 188 19.99 0.39 11.05
N ARG A 189 19.64 1.36 10.20
CA ARG A 189 18.72 2.44 10.55
C ARG A 189 17.32 1.96 10.93
N SER A 190 16.83 0.84 10.39
CA SER A 190 15.56 0.23 10.78
C SER A 190 15.53 -0.21 12.26
N ARG A 191 16.70 -0.36 12.87
CA ARG A 191 16.89 -0.77 14.28
C ARG A 191 17.30 0.39 15.18
N ASP A 192 17.31 1.61 14.67
CA ASP A 192 17.70 2.81 15.43
C ASP A 192 16.51 3.29 16.27
N TRP A 193 16.73 3.40 17.57
CA TRP A 193 15.73 3.85 18.53
C TRP A 193 15.26 5.30 18.29
N ALA A 194 16.09 6.15 17.71
CA ALA A 194 15.77 7.52 17.39
C ALA A 194 15.02 7.65 16.05
N GLN A 195 14.93 6.60 15.25
CA GLN A 195 14.26 6.59 13.95
C GLN A 195 12.90 5.91 14.05
N VAL A 196 11.83 6.63 13.77
CA VAL A 196 10.49 6.05 13.62
C VAL A 196 10.32 5.48 12.23
N ARG A 197 10.73 6.27 11.24
CA ARG A 197 10.68 5.92 9.82
C ARG A 197 12.07 6.02 9.22
N PRO A 198 12.78 4.90 9.13
CA PRO A 198 14.13 4.91 8.56
C PRO A 198 14.15 5.24 7.06
N GLU A 199 13.01 5.12 6.37
CA GLU A 199 12.86 5.35 4.94
C GLU A 199 11.98 6.58 4.61
N TRP A 200 11.68 7.45 5.52
CA TRP A 200 10.70 8.54 5.39
C TRP A 200 9.27 8.09 5.00
N GLY A 201 9.06 6.83 4.73
CA GLY A 201 7.78 6.24 4.37
C GLY A 201 7.13 6.92 3.19
N LEU A 202 5.98 7.55 3.44
CA LEU A 202 5.22 8.27 2.42
C LEU A 202 5.42 9.78 2.47
N ALA A 203 6.48 10.27 3.14
CA ALA A 203 6.83 11.68 3.09
C ALA A 203 7.03 12.12 1.63
N GLY A 204 6.49 13.27 1.29
CA GLY A 204 6.49 13.76 -0.09
C GLY A 204 5.33 13.24 -0.96
N ASN A 205 4.44 12.36 -0.45
CA ASN A 205 3.25 11.95 -1.19
C ASN A 205 2.44 13.18 -1.65
N ALA A 206 1.92 13.16 -2.88
CA ALA A 206 1.26 14.30 -3.47
C ALA A 206 0.07 13.93 -4.36
N SER A 207 0.06 12.74 -4.95
CA SER A 207 -1.00 12.37 -5.89
C SER A 207 -1.45 10.91 -5.79
N PHE A 208 -2.66 10.67 -6.31
CA PHE A 208 -3.24 9.35 -6.53
C PHE A 208 -3.72 9.29 -7.98
N ILE A 209 -3.28 8.28 -8.73
CA ILE A 209 -3.58 8.14 -10.15
C ILE A 209 -4.30 6.80 -10.37
N ALA A 210 -5.57 6.85 -10.81
CA ALA A 210 -6.33 5.70 -11.27
C ALA A 210 -6.48 5.77 -12.79
N ALA A 211 -5.64 5.03 -13.49
CA ALA A 211 -5.58 4.99 -14.95
C ALA A 211 -4.82 3.73 -15.41
N PRO A 212 -4.92 3.34 -16.70
CA PRO A 212 -4.07 2.29 -17.23
C PRO A 212 -2.59 2.55 -16.96
N ARG A 213 -1.87 1.56 -16.45
CA ARG A 213 -0.46 1.68 -16.04
C ARG A 213 0.44 2.23 -17.17
N ALA A 214 0.03 2.04 -18.43
CA ALA A 214 0.71 2.60 -19.59
C ALA A 214 0.80 4.14 -19.55
N ARG A 215 -0.12 4.84 -18.87
CA ARG A 215 -0.14 6.32 -18.78
C ARG A 215 1.05 6.88 -18.01
N THR A 216 1.56 6.13 -17.03
CA THR A 216 2.67 6.57 -16.18
C THR A 216 3.98 5.83 -16.48
N ARG A 217 3.95 4.85 -17.40
CA ARG A 217 5.16 4.13 -17.80
C ARG A 217 6.14 5.09 -18.49
N GLY A 218 7.35 5.18 -17.98
CA GLY A 218 8.37 6.07 -18.53
C GLY A 218 8.34 7.50 -17.98
N ILE A 219 7.44 7.80 -17.04
CA ILE A 219 7.42 9.08 -16.32
C ILE A 219 8.02 8.86 -14.93
N ASP A 220 9.03 9.63 -14.57
CA ASP A 220 9.52 9.67 -13.20
C ASP A 220 8.60 10.54 -12.35
N LEU A 221 7.82 9.89 -11.47
CA LEU A 221 6.92 10.55 -10.54
C LEU A 221 7.59 10.87 -9.18
N GLY A 222 8.90 10.64 -9.06
CA GLY A 222 9.68 10.93 -7.86
C GLY A 222 9.25 10.15 -6.61
N GLY A 223 8.56 9.01 -6.77
CA GLY A 223 7.98 8.25 -5.65
C GLY A 223 6.83 8.95 -4.93
N ARG A 224 6.23 10.00 -5.53
CA ARG A 224 5.24 10.87 -4.87
C ARG A 224 3.80 10.48 -5.15
N SER A 225 3.56 9.43 -5.94
CA SER A 225 2.22 9.08 -6.41
C SER A 225 1.81 7.68 -5.98
N PHE A 226 0.60 7.56 -5.45
CA PHE A 226 -0.09 6.28 -5.34
C PHE A 226 -0.63 5.92 -6.72
N LEU A 227 -0.38 4.70 -7.18
CA LEU A 227 -0.78 4.25 -8.51
C LEU A 227 -1.76 3.08 -8.40
N HIS A 228 -2.93 3.23 -9.02
CA HIS A 228 -3.92 2.18 -9.17
C HIS A 228 -4.12 1.89 -10.65
N ASP A 229 -3.85 0.65 -11.09
CA ASP A 229 -4.09 0.24 -12.47
C ASP A 229 -5.58 0.09 -12.71
N TYR A 230 -6.13 0.90 -13.60
CA TYR A 230 -7.56 0.93 -13.87
C TYR A 230 -7.83 1.19 -15.35
N ASP A 231 -8.63 0.30 -15.95
CA ASP A 231 -9.14 0.44 -17.31
C ASP A 231 -10.67 0.52 -17.28
N TRP A 232 -11.18 1.73 -17.39
CA TRP A 232 -12.63 2.00 -17.33
C TRP A 232 -13.42 1.28 -18.43
N GLN A 233 -12.79 0.96 -19.56
CA GLN A 233 -13.45 0.27 -20.69
C GLN A 233 -13.81 -1.19 -20.33
N GLN A 234 -13.12 -1.76 -19.35
CA GLN A 234 -13.40 -3.10 -18.83
C GLN A 234 -14.38 -3.08 -17.63
N ASP A 235 -14.68 -1.91 -17.07
CA ASP A 235 -15.56 -1.72 -15.91
C ASP A 235 -16.95 -1.27 -16.35
N LYS A 236 -17.77 -2.20 -16.85
CA LYS A 236 -19.06 -1.90 -17.48
C LYS A 236 -20.05 -1.17 -16.57
N ASP A 237 -20.06 -1.51 -15.30
CA ASP A 237 -20.98 -0.96 -14.30
C ASP A 237 -20.34 0.10 -13.42
N PHE A 238 -19.09 0.45 -13.66
CA PHE A 238 -18.27 1.33 -12.84
C PHE A 238 -18.18 0.90 -11.36
N GLY A 239 -18.34 -0.39 -11.10
CA GLY A 239 -18.22 -0.98 -9.77
C GLY A 239 -16.78 -0.93 -9.25
N THR A 240 -15.80 -1.16 -10.13
CA THR A 240 -14.37 -1.00 -9.78
C THR A 240 -14.03 0.46 -9.54
N LEU A 241 -14.54 1.40 -10.35
CA LEU A 241 -14.37 2.84 -10.11
C LEU A 241 -14.93 3.25 -8.75
N GLN A 242 -16.14 2.77 -8.42
CA GLN A 242 -16.73 3.04 -7.10
C GLN A 242 -15.84 2.51 -5.98
N LEU A 243 -15.33 1.28 -6.09
CA LEU A 243 -14.42 0.70 -5.10
C LEU A 243 -13.13 1.53 -4.97
N ILE A 244 -12.53 1.93 -6.09
CA ILE A 244 -11.31 2.76 -6.10
C ILE A 244 -11.54 4.09 -5.38
N MET A 245 -12.64 4.77 -5.69
CA MET A 245 -12.94 6.08 -5.12
C MET A 245 -13.38 6.01 -3.64
N THR A 246 -14.01 4.90 -3.20
CA THR A 246 -14.50 4.76 -1.82
C THR A 246 -13.53 4.08 -0.86
N ALA A 247 -12.49 3.41 -1.36
CA ALA A 247 -11.51 2.73 -0.52
C ALA A 247 -10.08 3.24 -0.75
N PRO A 248 -9.30 2.83 -1.78
CA PRO A 248 -7.89 3.24 -1.86
C PRO A 248 -7.70 4.76 -2.01
N MET A 249 -8.57 5.47 -2.71
CA MET A 249 -8.50 6.93 -2.81
C MET A 249 -8.74 7.60 -1.44
N VAL A 250 -9.74 7.15 -0.70
CA VAL A 250 -10.04 7.66 0.64
C VAL A 250 -8.86 7.39 1.58
N VAL A 251 -8.31 6.18 1.58
CA VAL A 251 -7.14 5.83 2.39
C VAL A 251 -5.93 6.68 2.01
N ALA A 252 -5.66 6.88 0.72
CA ALA A 252 -4.58 7.74 0.27
C ALA A 252 -4.76 9.19 0.72
N SER A 253 -6.01 9.71 0.72
CA SER A 253 -6.29 11.05 1.23
C SER A 253 -6.06 11.17 2.74
N TRP A 254 -6.43 10.18 3.53
CA TRP A 254 -6.16 10.17 4.97
C TRP A 254 -4.66 10.12 5.28
N ILE A 255 -3.90 9.29 4.55
CA ILE A 255 -2.43 9.26 4.67
C ILE A 255 -1.86 10.65 4.35
N ASN A 256 -2.29 11.25 3.23
CA ASN A 256 -1.82 12.57 2.83
C ASN A 256 -2.14 13.63 3.89
N LEU A 257 -3.37 13.67 4.42
CA LEU A 257 -3.78 14.61 5.46
C LEU A 257 -3.04 14.39 6.78
N GLN A 258 -2.68 13.16 7.12
CA GLN A 258 -1.86 12.86 8.30
C GLN A 258 -0.45 13.47 8.16
N TYR A 259 0.19 13.31 6.99
CA TYR A 259 1.48 13.95 6.70
C TYR A 259 1.36 15.48 6.65
N TYR A 260 0.29 16.00 6.02
CA TYR A 260 0.01 17.43 5.96
C TYR A 260 -0.11 18.04 7.35
N GLY A 261 -1.01 17.52 8.18
CA GLY A 261 -1.25 18.03 9.54
C GLY A 261 0.00 17.95 10.41
N SER A 262 0.73 16.82 10.35
CA SER A 262 1.96 16.61 11.10
C SER A 262 3.10 17.53 10.68
N THR A 263 3.07 18.05 9.44
CA THR A 263 4.06 19.00 8.94
C THR A 263 3.70 20.45 9.28
N VAL A 264 2.45 20.86 9.09
CA VAL A 264 2.04 22.25 9.27
C VAL A 264 1.89 22.63 10.75
N ASN A 265 1.50 21.68 11.60
CA ASN A 265 1.40 21.88 13.04
C ASN A 265 1.60 20.57 13.80
N ASN A 266 2.85 20.16 13.99
CA ASN A 266 3.17 18.89 14.66
C ASN A 266 2.74 18.87 16.13
N ALA A 267 2.66 20.02 16.79
CA ALA A 267 2.22 20.11 18.19
C ALA A 267 0.75 19.70 18.34
N ALA A 268 -0.14 20.10 17.41
CA ALA A 268 -1.57 19.82 17.45
C ALA A 268 -1.95 18.55 16.67
N PHE A 269 -1.34 18.30 15.53
CA PHE A 269 -1.72 17.23 14.58
C PHE A 269 -0.62 16.20 14.34
N GLY A 270 0.47 16.26 15.06
CA GLY A 270 1.56 15.29 15.03
C GLY A 270 1.73 14.60 16.37
N ALA A 271 2.76 13.78 16.47
CA ALA A 271 3.07 13.00 17.67
C ALA A 271 4.29 13.52 18.46
N GLY A 272 4.84 14.68 18.10
CA GLY A 272 6.00 15.24 18.79
C GLY A 272 7.29 14.44 18.55
N ASN A 273 8.17 14.44 19.55
CA ASN A 273 9.47 13.77 19.45
C ASN A 273 9.37 12.31 19.89
N LYS A 274 9.67 11.37 18.99
CA LYS A 274 9.65 9.93 19.24
C LYS A 274 10.45 9.52 20.48
N VAL A 275 11.62 10.12 20.72
CA VAL A 275 12.49 9.77 21.85
C VAL A 275 11.87 10.11 23.21
N LEU A 276 10.84 10.95 23.22
CA LEU A 276 10.09 11.37 24.42
C LEU A 276 8.74 10.66 24.55
N HIS A 277 8.43 9.72 23.65
CA HIS A 277 7.16 9.01 23.70
C HIS A 277 7.02 8.12 24.91
N ASN A 278 5.85 8.21 25.56
CA ASN A 278 5.39 7.28 26.58
C ASN A 278 4.08 6.63 26.13
N VAL A 279 4.05 5.29 26.13
CA VAL A 279 2.83 4.53 25.85
C VAL A 279 1.97 4.47 27.08
N VAL A 280 0.71 4.88 26.96
CA VAL A 280 -0.24 4.89 28.06
C VAL A 280 -1.40 3.93 27.79
N GLY A 281 -1.62 3.02 28.71
CA GLY A 281 -2.73 2.07 28.67
C GLY A 281 -2.77 1.17 27.42
N THR A 282 -1.68 1.04 26.68
CA THR A 282 -1.63 0.40 25.34
C THR A 282 -2.57 1.02 24.28
N LEU A 283 -3.16 2.20 24.59
CA LEU A 283 -4.18 2.84 23.75
C LEU A 283 -3.64 4.06 23.00
N GLY A 284 -2.56 4.68 23.48
CA GLY A 284 -2.06 5.91 22.89
C GLY A 284 -0.69 6.31 23.39
N VAL A 285 -0.23 7.45 22.93
CA VAL A 285 1.09 7.99 23.20
C VAL A 285 1.00 9.38 23.75
N LEU A 286 1.76 9.65 24.83
CA LEU A 286 2.07 11.00 25.29
C LEU A 286 3.51 11.37 24.89
N GLU A 287 3.79 12.65 24.74
CA GLU A 287 5.14 13.18 24.65
C GLU A 287 5.58 13.67 26.04
N GLY A 288 6.65 13.11 26.57
CA GLY A 288 7.06 13.37 27.95
C GLY A 288 6.14 12.69 28.97
N ASN A 289 5.91 13.33 30.10
CA ASN A 289 5.15 12.80 31.25
C ASN A 289 3.81 13.50 31.51
N ALA A 290 3.42 14.43 30.65
CA ALA A 290 2.18 15.19 30.75
C ALA A 290 1.66 15.64 29.39
N GLY A 291 0.36 15.96 29.31
CA GLY A 291 -0.29 16.47 28.11
C GLY A 291 -1.38 15.53 27.58
N ASP A 292 -1.88 15.85 26.39
CA ASP A 292 -2.90 15.08 25.70
C ASP A 292 -2.30 13.92 24.89
N LEU A 293 -3.12 12.95 24.59
CA LEU A 293 -2.75 11.87 23.66
C LEU A 293 -2.37 12.47 22.31
N LYS A 294 -1.22 12.02 21.81
CA LYS A 294 -0.70 12.47 20.51
C LYS A 294 -1.39 11.72 19.36
N VAL A 295 -1.57 12.46 18.27
CA VAL A 295 -2.13 11.96 17.01
C VAL A 295 -1.13 12.22 15.87
N GLY A 296 -1.34 11.59 14.71
CA GLY A 296 -0.50 11.85 13.55
C GLY A 296 0.93 11.30 13.67
N LEU A 297 1.87 11.92 12.95
CA LEU A 297 3.23 11.43 12.82
C LEU A 297 4.20 12.16 13.74
N PRO A 298 5.23 11.48 14.25
CA PRO A 298 6.28 12.12 15.02
C PRO A 298 7.14 13.02 14.13
N TRP A 299 7.85 13.93 14.79
CA TRP A 299 8.77 14.87 14.14
C TRP A 299 9.75 14.17 13.20
N GLN A 300 10.31 13.03 13.61
CA GLN A 300 11.26 12.25 12.82
C GLN A 300 10.69 11.66 11.52
N SER A 301 9.37 11.64 11.35
CA SER A 301 8.72 11.17 10.11
C SER A 301 8.50 12.28 9.08
N VAL A 302 8.66 13.54 9.45
CA VAL A 302 8.38 14.70 8.58
C VAL A 302 9.53 15.72 8.53
N HIS A 303 10.58 15.55 9.36
CA HIS A 303 11.69 16.50 9.47
C HIS A 303 13.02 15.78 9.65
N ASP A 304 14.06 16.18 8.94
CA ASP A 304 15.39 15.54 8.92
C ASP A 304 16.37 16.09 9.97
N GLY A 305 15.92 17.02 10.80
CA GLY A 305 16.74 17.76 11.77
C GLY A 305 17.10 19.18 11.31
N SER A 306 17.06 19.44 10.00
CA SER A 306 17.36 20.76 9.41
C SER A 306 16.16 21.36 8.68
N ARG A 307 15.32 20.54 8.04
CA ARG A 307 14.16 20.96 7.24
C ARG A 307 13.05 19.93 7.26
N PHE A 308 11.84 20.36 6.87
CA PHE A 308 10.77 19.44 6.55
C PHE A 308 11.07 18.67 5.27
N VAL A 309 10.87 17.35 5.31
CA VAL A 309 11.03 16.45 4.16
C VAL A 309 9.71 16.17 3.44
N HIS A 310 8.59 16.52 4.07
CA HIS A 310 7.26 16.46 3.46
C HIS A 310 6.80 17.87 3.05
N GLU A 311 6.43 18.01 1.79
CA GLU A 311 5.77 19.20 1.29
C GLU A 311 4.26 19.09 1.59
N PRO A 312 3.66 20.02 2.37
CA PRO A 312 2.29 19.90 2.83
C PRO A 312 1.29 20.29 1.73
N LEU A 313 1.12 19.40 0.76
CA LEU A 313 0.14 19.52 -0.32
C LEU A 313 -1.09 18.65 -0.02
N ARG A 314 -2.26 19.12 -0.43
CA ARG A 314 -3.45 18.27 -0.49
C ARG A 314 -3.33 17.30 -1.65
N LEU A 315 -3.87 16.09 -1.47
CA LEU A 315 -3.77 15.03 -2.46
C LEU A 315 -4.39 15.46 -3.81
N THR A 316 -3.63 15.34 -4.89
CA THR A 316 -4.11 15.50 -6.25
C THR A 316 -4.54 14.13 -6.79
N VAL A 317 -5.82 13.96 -7.05
CA VAL A 317 -6.40 12.73 -7.59
C VAL A 317 -6.64 12.89 -9.09
N LEU A 318 -6.13 11.94 -9.86
CA LEU A 318 -6.31 11.90 -11.32
C LEU A 318 -6.97 10.57 -11.70
N ILE A 319 -8.12 10.64 -12.37
CA ILE A 319 -8.90 9.43 -12.74
C ILE A 319 -9.14 9.45 -14.25
N GLU A 320 -8.81 8.34 -14.92
CA GLU A 320 -9.21 8.11 -16.31
C GLU A 320 -10.55 7.36 -16.34
N ALA A 321 -11.63 8.10 -16.47
CA ALA A 321 -12.99 7.60 -16.64
C ALA A 321 -13.89 8.68 -17.23
N PRO A 322 -15.09 8.34 -17.80
CA PRO A 322 -16.10 9.31 -18.17
C PRO A 322 -16.53 10.18 -16.98
N LEU A 323 -16.72 11.49 -17.21
CA LEU A 323 -17.12 12.44 -16.15
C LEU A 323 -18.43 12.02 -15.46
N GLU A 324 -19.37 11.50 -16.25
CA GLU A 324 -20.66 11.02 -15.76
C GLU A 324 -20.51 9.85 -14.79
N ALA A 325 -19.54 8.95 -15.05
CA ALA A 325 -19.25 7.83 -14.17
C ALA A 325 -18.65 8.32 -12.84
N ILE A 326 -17.67 9.23 -12.90
CA ILE A 326 -17.08 9.85 -11.70
C ILE A 326 -18.16 10.58 -10.89
N ASN A 327 -19.00 11.38 -11.56
CA ASN A 327 -20.13 12.06 -10.92
C ASN A 327 -21.13 11.09 -10.28
N GLY A 328 -21.37 9.96 -10.94
CA GLY A 328 -22.25 8.92 -10.42
C GLY A 328 -21.73 8.33 -9.10
N VAL A 329 -20.43 8.16 -8.94
CA VAL A 329 -19.80 7.72 -7.69
C VAL A 329 -19.88 8.81 -6.61
N ILE A 330 -19.54 10.06 -6.96
CA ILE A 330 -19.59 11.21 -6.03
C ILE A 330 -21.01 11.38 -5.46
N ALA A 331 -22.02 11.33 -6.33
CA ALA A 331 -23.43 11.53 -5.94
C ALA A 331 -23.94 10.46 -4.97
N LYS A 332 -23.45 9.22 -5.07
CA LYS A 332 -23.90 8.07 -4.27
C LYS A 332 -23.12 7.91 -2.96
N ASN A 333 -21.99 8.58 -2.78
CA ASN A 333 -21.09 8.33 -1.65
C ASN A 333 -20.72 9.65 -0.93
N ASP A 334 -21.32 9.84 0.24
CA ASP A 334 -21.18 11.08 1.02
C ASP A 334 -19.74 11.39 1.37
N ILE A 335 -18.97 10.40 1.83
CA ILE A 335 -17.55 10.57 2.16
C ILE A 335 -16.73 11.08 0.95
N VAL A 336 -16.97 10.51 -0.22
CA VAL A 336 -16.27 10.95 -1.44
C VAL A 336 -16.68 12.38 -1.79
N ARG A 337 -17.99 12.66 -1.72
CA ARG A 337 -18.54 13.99 -2.01
C ARG A 337 -17.95 15.05 -1.06
N GLU A 338 -17.90 14.78 0.24
CA GLU A 338 -17.31 15.70 1.22
C GLU A 338 -15.83 15.97 0.95
N LEU A 339 -15.06 14.95 0.59
CA LEU A 339 -13.65 15.11 0.27
C LEU A 339 -13.42 16.03 -0.93
N VAL A 340 -14.23 15.88 -1.99
CA VAL A 340 -14.03 16.65 -3.23
C VAL A 340 -14.70 18.02 -3.18
N ASP A 341 -15.91 18.14 -2.63
CA ASP A 341 -16.66 19.39 -2.56
C ASP A 341 -16.05 20.39 -1.56
N HIS A 342 -15.48 19.89 -0.46
CA HIS A 342 -14.79 20.74 0.54
C HIS A 342 -13.30 20.92 0.22
N HIS A 343 -12.84 20.46 -0.94
CA HIS A 343 -11.44 20.58 -1.38
C HIS A 343 -10.42 19.97 -0.40
N TRP A 344 -10.78 18.91 0.31
CA TRP A 344 -9.82 18.12 1.08
C TRP A 344 -8.82 17.38 0.18
N LEU A 345 -9.23 17.13 -1.05
CA LEU A 345 -8.37 16.70 -2.16
C LEU A 345 -8.75 17.47 -3.44
N HIS A 346 -7.87 17.47 -4.43
CA HIS A 346 -8.12 18.03 -5.75
C HIS A 346 -8.37 16.91 -6.75
N LEU A 347 -9.50 16.95 -7.46
CA LEU A 347 -9.88 15.91 -8.40
C LEU A 347 -9.79 16.40 -9.85
N TYR A 348 -9.14 15.61 -10.69
CA TYR A 348 -8.97 15.84 -12.12
C TYR A 348 -9.37 14.59 -12.91
N ALA A 349 -9.89 14.81 -14.12
CA ALA A 349 -10.15 13.75 -15.07
C ALA A 349 -9.05 13.67 -16.12
N ILE A 350 -8.65 12.45 -16.46
CA ILE A 350 -7.75 12.14 -17.57
C ILE A 350 -8.61 11.73 -18.77
N SER A 351 -8.35 12.32 -19.94
CA SER A 351 -9.00 11.94 -21.19
C SER A 351 -8.51 10.58 -21.70
N PRO A 352 -9.26 9.92 -22.62
CA PRO A 352 -8.80 8.69 -23.26
C PRO A 352 -7.45 8.81 -23.99
N GLN A 353 -7.03 10.03 -24.30
CA GLN A 353 -5.73 10.32 -24.91
C GLN A 353 -4.59 10.43 -23.87
N GLY A 354 -4.91 10.28 -22.56
CA GLY A 354 -3.95 10.34 -21.47
C GLY A 354 -3.59 11.76 -21.03
N ARG A 355 -4.40 12.75 -21.36
CA ARG A 355 -4.20 14.17 -20.96
C ARG A 355 -5.11 14.52 -19.79
N VAL A 356 -4.63 15.32 -18.85
CA VAL A 356 -5.47 15.93 -17.81
C VAL A 356 -6.39 16.94 -18.47
N SER A 357 -7.68 16.65 -18.53
CA SER A 357 -8.65 17.37 -19.36
C SER A 357 -9.60 18.25 -18.59
N HIS A 358 -9.98 17.86 -17.37
CA HIS A 358 -10.96 18.60 -16.58
C HIS A 358 -10.54 18.65 -15.11
N ALA A 359 -10.84 19.76 -14.45
CA ALA A 359 -10.73 19.94 -13.01
C ALA A 359 -12.12 19.99 -12.38
N TYR A 360 -12.33 19.21 -11.32
CA TYR A 360 -13.55 19.26 -10.53
C TYR A 360 -13.63 20.55 -9.71
N ARG A 361 -14.81 21.19 -9.66
CA ARG A 361 -15.04 22.49 -9.01
C ARG A 361 -16.08 22.44 -7.88
N GLY A 362 -16.49 21.24 -7.50
CA GLY A 362 -17.57 21.04 -6.52
C GLY A 362 -18.93 20.89 -7.18
N HIS A 363 -19.87 20.31 -6.42
CA HIS A 363 -21.28 20.17 -6.84
C HIS A 363 -21.48 19.54 -8.22
N LEU A 364 -20.67 18.52 -8.55
CA LEU A 364 -20.66 17.80 -9.83
C LEU A 364 -20.31 18.66 -11.05
N LEU A 365 -19.69 19.82 -10.84
CA LEU A 365 -19.28 20.73 -11.90
C LEU A 365 -17.80 20.52 -12.27
N TRP A 366 -17.52 20.54 -13.57
CA TRP A 366 -16.18 20.39 -14.11
C TRP A 366 -15.80 21.59 -14.95
N GLN A 367 -14.59 22.03 -14.82
CA GLN A 367 -13.96 23.01 -15.68
C GLN A 367 -13.04 22.30 -16.64
N GLN A 368 -13.27 22.49 -17.95
CA GLN A 368 -12.33 22.06 -18.96
C GLN A 368 -11.01 22.83 -18.82
N LEU A 369 -9.90 22.12 -18.90
CA LEU A 369 -8.57 22.73 -18.88
C LEU A 369 -8.15 23.03 -20.32
N GLU A 370 -7.63 24.23 -20.55
CA GLU A 370 -7.08 24.62 -21.84
C GLU A 370 -5.80 23.83 -22.13
N GLU A 371 -5.69 23.33 -23.36
CA GLU A 371 -4.42 22.78 -23.83
C GLU A 371 -3.40 23.92 -23.88
N ARG A 372 -2.39 23.92 -23.03
CA ARG A 372 -1.24 24.77 -23.29
C ARG A 372 -0.58 24.24 -24.55
N SER A 373 -0.61 25.03 -25.62
CA SER A 373 0.28 24.84 -26.75
C SER A 373 1.71 24.87 -26.20
N GLU A 374 2.44 23.77 -26.40
CA GLU A 374 3.86 23.75 -26.07
C GLU A 374 4.54 24.96 -26.73
N PRO A 375 5.40 25.69 -26.00
CA PRO A 375 6.14 26.80 -26.54
C PRO A 375 7.12 26.40 -27.64
#